data_ef3a5c0189350f98c6e0e5ee5c7ab528
#
_entry.id   ef3a5c0189350f98c6e0e5ee5c7ab528
#
_cell.length_a   1.000
_cell.length_b   1.000
_cell.length_c   1.000
_cell.angle_alpha   90.00
_cell.angle_beta   90.00
_cell.angle_gamma   90.00
#
_symmetry.space_group_name_H-M   'P 1'
#
loop_
_entity.id
_entity.type
_entity.pdbx_description
1 polymer ?
#
loop_
_entity_poly.entity_id
_entity_poly.type
_entity_poly.pdbx_seq_one_letter_code
_entity_poly.pdbx_strand_id
1 'polypeptide(L)'
;MPLSQAGLGTVTWVSAGTSEACYTVGSAKTAYIRSVLLHSFNDTDSQNAAVHVVPNTGGSYVAGTATSLTQIAKIGVGTDDTYFLELAYPLTLSSNGDSLVVDNKGAEGLNVVVLGDKEL
;
A
#
# COMPACT_ATOMS: atom_id res chain seq x y z
N MET A 1 14.15 7.08 19.15
CA MET A 1 14.54 6.73 17.78
C MET A 1 14.20 7.87 16.84
N PRO A 2 15.14 8.36 16.03
CA PRO A 2 14.78 9.32 15.02
C PRO A 2 13.86 8.71 13.95
N LEU A 3 12.96 9.52 13.44
CA LEU A 3 12.05 9.12 12.38
C LEU A 3 12.41 9.85 11.09
N SER A 4 12.10 9.24 9.97
CA SER A 4 12.37 9.79 8.66
C SER A 4 11.29 9.37 7.69
N GLN A 5 10.99 10.21 6.72
CA GLN A 5 10.13 9.87 5.60
C GLN A 5 10.90 9.28 4.42
N ALA A 6 12.21 9.14 4.54
CA ALA A 6 13.04 8.59 3.46
C ALA A 6 12.59 7.18 3.09
N GLY A 7 12.35 6.96 1.82
CA GLY A 7 11.83 5.68 1.31
C GLY A 7 10.31 5.55 1.35
N LEU A 8 9.62 6.47 2.04
CA LEU A 8 8.18 6.65 1.95
C LEU A 8 7.91 7.85 1.04
N GLY A 9 6.73 7.91 0.44
CA GLY A 9 6.38 8.97 -0.49
C GLY A 9 6.92 8.77 -1.90
N THR A 10 7.57 7.65 -2.19
CA THR A 10 8.00 7.30 -3.53
C THR A 10 6.80 6.73 -4.31
N VAL A 11 6.66 7.15 -5.56
CA VAL A 11 5.57 6.66 -6.40
C VAL A 11 5.85 5.22 -6.84
N THR A 12 4.88 4.34 -6.63
CA THR A 12 4.89 2.98 -7.16
C THR A 12 3.79 2.85 -8.20
N TRP A 13 4.14 2.43 -9.39
CA TRP A 13 3.17 2.15 -10.43
C TRP A 13 2.69 0.71 -10.33
N VAL A 14 1.38 0.53 -10.25
CA VAL A 14 0.76 -0.80 -10.19
C VAL A 14 0.02 -1.02 -11.49
N SER A 15 0.52 -1.93 -12.33
CA SER A 15 -0.09 -2.20 -13.62
C SER A 15 -1.43 -2.92 -13.48
N ALA A 16 -2.25 -2.85 -14.52
CA ALA A 16 -3.58 -3.45 -14.54
C ALA A 16 -3.53 -4.93 -14.19
N GLY A 17 -4.42 -5.36 -13.30
CA GLY A 17 -4.54 -6.76 -12.92
C GLY A 17 -3.37 -7.32 -12.11
N THR A 18 -2.51 -6.48 -11.54
CA THR A 18 -1.36 -6.94 -10.75
C THR A 18 -1.39 -6.41 -9.33
N SER A 19 -0.58 -7.02 -8.47
CA SER A 19 -0.35 -6.58 -7.10
C SER A 19 1.10 -6.18 -6.95
N GLU A 20 1.36 -5.05 -6.27
CA GLU A 20 2.70 -4.58 -6.01
C GLU A 20 2.86 -4.21 -4.55
N ALA A 21 4.01 -4.54 -3.97
CA ALA A 21 4.38 -4.04 -2.65
C ALA A 21 4.81 -2.58 -2.80
N CYS A 22 4.01 -1.68 -2.26
CA CYS A 22 4.28 -0.25 -2.36
C CYS A 22 5.24 0.23 -1.27
N TYR A 23 5.36 -0.52 -0.20
CA TYR A 23 6.36 -0.31 0.83
C TYR A 23 6.61 -1.61 1.57
N THR A 24 7.87 -1.93 1.83
CA THR A 24 8.29 -3.11 2.59
C THR A 24 9.24 -2.65 3.68
N VAL A 25 8.95 -3.05 4.94
CA VAL A 25 9.78 -2.65 6.06
C VAL A 25 11.07 -3.47 6.09
N GLY A 26 12.17 -2.80 6.43
CA GLY A 26 13.47 -3.45 6.53
C GLY A 26 13.70 -4.11 7.88
N SER A 27 14.83 -4.82 7.97
CA SER A 27 15.23 -5.55 9.17
C SER A 27 15.44 -4.59 10.35
N ALA A 28 14.90 -4.95 11.51
CA ALA A 28 14.99 -4.18 12.76
C ALA A 28 14.48 -2.74 12.64
N LYS A 29 13.54 -2.51 11.72
CA LYS A 29 12.94 -1.19 11.50
C LYS A 29 11.44 -1.26 11.75
N THR A 30 10.86 -0.11 12.05
CA THR A 30 9.42 0.06 12.18
C THR A 30 8.98 1.20 11.28
N ALA A 31 7.90 1.01 10.57
CA ALA A 31 7.28 2.04 9.75
C ALA A 31 5.87 2.33 10.25
N TYR A 32 5.50 3.58 10.19
CA TYR A 32 4.18 4.08 10.61
C TYR A 32 3.51 4.68 9.39
N ILE A 33 2.57 3.94 8.82
CA ILE A 33 1.86 4.37 7.61
C ILE A 33 0.68 5.23 8.02
N ARG A 34 0.63 6.47 7.53
CA ARG A 34 -0.41 7.44 7.89
C ARG A 34 -1.47 7.56 6.82
N SER A 35 -1.09 7.47 5.57
CA SER A 35 -2.04 7.53 4.47
C SER A 35 -1.48 6.87 3.23
N VAL A 36 -2.38 6.52 2.32
CA VAL A 36 -2.04 5.96 1.02
C VAL A 36 -2.77 6.79 -0.02
N LEU A 37 -2.03 7.32 -0.99
CA LEU A 37 -2.58 8.08 -2.09
C LEU A 37 -2.62 7.18 -3.32
N LEU A 38 -3.78 7.07 -3.96
CA LEU A 38 -3.95 6.30 -5.18
C LEU A 38 -4.46 7.23 -6.27
N HIS A 39 -3.75 7.30 -7.37
CA HIS A 39 -4.10 8.16 -8.50
C HIS A 39 -4.32 7.33 -9.75
N SER A 40 -5.48 7.49 -10.37
CA SER A 40 -5.79 6.92 -11.66
C SER A 40 -5.56 7.98 -12.73
N PHE A 41 -4.61 7.73 -13.64
CA PHE A 41 -4.37 8.64 -14.74
C PHE A 41 -5.15 8.25 -16.00
N ASN A 42 -6.03 7.27 -15.88
CA ASN A 42 -6.89 6.85 -16.99
C ASN A 42 -8.10 7.80 -17.09
N ASP A 43 -8.36 8.31 -18.28
CA ASP A 43 -9.44 9.25 -18.52
C ASP A 43 -10.71 8.60 -19.06
N THR A 44 -10.76 7.28 -19.17
CA THR A 44 -11.92 6.56 -19.71
C THR A 44 -12.63 5.67 -18.71
N ASP A 45 -11.88 5.02 -17.79
CA ASP A 45 -12.45 4.05 -16.85
C ASP A 45 -11.97 4.30 -15.43
N SER A 46 -12.86 4.04 -14.47
CA SER A 46 -12.46 4.02 -13.08
C SER A 46 -11.68 2.75 -12.75
N GLN A 47 -10.84 2.81 -11.75
CA GLN A 47 -10.04 1.68 -11.29
C GLN A 47 -10.53 1.19 -9.94
N ASN A 48 -10.51 -0.11 -9.73
CA ASN A 48 -10.78 -0.71 -8.43
C ASN A 48 -9.47 -1.23 -7.85
N ALA A 49 -9.23 -0.90 -6.59
CA ALA A 49 -8.01 -1.30 -5.93
C ALA A 49 -8.33 -1.91 -4.56
N ALA A 50 -7.54 -2.87 -4.15
CA ALA A 50 -7.57 -3.40 -2.79
C ALA A 50 -6.24 -3.08 -2.12
N VAL A 51 -6.31 -2.59 -0.89
CA VAL A 51 -5.13 -2.29 -0.09
C VAL A 51 -4.97 -3.39 0.95
N HIS A 52 -3.77 -3.94 1.03
CA HIS A 52 -3.45 -5.04 1.92
C HIS A 52 -2.29 -4.68 2.84
N VAL A 53 -2.37 -5.13 4.08
CA VAL A 53 -1.21 -5.20 4.97
C VAL A 53 -0.80 -6.66 5.03
N VAL A 54 0.38 -6.97 4.49
CA VAL A 54 0.83 -8.35 4.31
C VAL A 54 1.97 -8.63 5.28
N PRO A 55 1.69 -9.34 6.39
CA PRO A 55 2.74 -9.75 7.31
C PRO A 55 3.65 -10.79 6.66
N ASN A 56 4.92 -10.74 7.03
CA ASN A 56 5.91 -11.68 6.51
C ASN A 56 6.03 -12.94 7.38
N THR A 57 5.31 -13.00 8.49
CA THR A 57 5.28 -14.19 9.35
C THR A 57 3.90 -14.82 9.27
N GLY A 58 3.86 -16.14 9.26
CA GLY A 58 2.62 -16.88 9.09
C GLY A 58 1.62 -16.69 10.23
N GLY A 59 0.42 -17.17 9.99
CA GLY A 59 -0.72 -17.08 10.90
C GLY A 59 -1.90 -17.71 10.20
N SER A 60 -3.04 -17.04 10.19
CA SER A 60 -4.22 -17.51 9.43
C SER A 60 -4.13 -17.16 7.94
N TYR A 61 -3.00 -16.69 7.48
CA TYR A 61 -2.75 -16.23 6.12
C TYR A 61 -1.43 -16.82 5.62
N VAL A 62 -1.19 -16.71 4.31
CA VAL A 62 0.08 -17.11 3.72
C VAL A 62 1.07 -15.95 3.84
N ALA A 63 2.17 -16.17 4.56
CA ALA A 63 3.18 -15.14 4.80
C ALA A 63 3.71 -14.58 3.47
N GLY A 64 3.78 -13.26 3.38
CA GLY A 64 4.27 -12.57 2.20
C GLY A 64 3.33 -12.55 1.01
N THR A 65 2.11 -13.06 1.15
CA THR A 65 1.15 -13.15 0.04
C THR A 65 -0.13 -12.39 0.39
N ALA A 66 -0.55 -11.49 -0.49
CA ALA A 66 -1.80 -10.76 -0.33
C ALA A 66 -2.99 -11.68 -0.63
N THR A 67 -3.91 -11.77 0.31
CA THR A 67 -5.14 -12.56 0.18
C THR A 67 -6.31 -11.77 0.77
N SER A 68 -7.51 -12.34 0.73
CA SER A 68 -8.65 -11.70 1.38
C SER A 68 -8.46 -11.53 2.88
N LEU A 69 -7.58 -12.32 3.50
CA LEU A 69 -7.30 -12.22 4.93
C LEU A 69 -6.37 -11.05 5.28
N THR A 70 -5.70 -10.46 4.29
CA THR A 70 -4.79 -9.32 4.48
C THR A 70 -5.38 -8.01 3.97
N GLN A 71 -6.55 -8.05 3.33
CA GLN A 71 -7.18 -6.87 2.76
C GLN A 71 -7.75 -5.97 3.86
N ILE A 72 -7.37 -4.70 3.83
CA ILE A 72 -7.86 -3.71 4.81
C ILE A 72 -8.80 -2.69 4.19
N ALA A 73 -8.76 -2.51 2.87
CA ALA A 73 -9.64 -1.56 2.18
C ALA A 73 -9.85 -1.98 0.74
N LYS A 74 -11.02 -1.66 0.21
CA LYS A 74 -11.36 -1.83 -1.19
C LYS A 74 -11.86 -0.50 -1.69
N ILE A 75 -11.23 0.03 -2.72
CA ILE A 75 -11.37 1.44 -3.12
C ILE A 75 -11.68 1.53 -4.60
N GLY A 76 -12.66 2.37 -4.95
CA GLY A 76 -12.87 2.79 -6.32
C GLY A 76 -12.18 4.14 -6.54
N VAL A 77 -11.29 4.22 -7.52
CA VAL A 77 -10.65 5.46 -7.92
C VAL A 77 -11.27 5.90 -9.23
N GLY A 78 -11.90 7.06 -9.24
CA GLY A 78 -12.57 7.58 -10.43
C GLY A 78 -11.61 7.86 -11.58
N THR A 79 -12.15 8.07 -12.77
CA THR A 79 -11.34 8.43 -13.93
C THR A 79 -10.59 9.72 -13.65
N ASP A 80 -9.30 9.72 -13.93
CA ASP A 80 -8.41 10.88 -13.75
C ASP A 80 -8.52 11.50 -12.37
N ASP A 81 -8.70 10.65 -11.34
CA ASP A 81 -8.99 11.08 -9.97
C ASP A 81 -7.93 10.54 -9.01
N THR A 82 -7.93 11.12 -7.81
CA THR A 82 -7.02 10.73 -6.74
C THR A 82 -7.84 10.40 -5.50
N TYR A 83 -7.52 9.29 -4.86
CA TYR A 83 -8.14 8.88 -3.61
C TYR A 83 -7.09 8.90 -2.50
N PHE A 84 -7.42 9.56 -1.40
CA PHE A 84 -6.61 9.54 -0.18
C PHE A 84 -7.24 8.59 0.82
N LEU A 85 -6.53 7.50 1.13
CA LEU A 85 -6.90 6.65 2.25
C LEU A 85 -6.19 7.18 3.49
N GLU A 86 -6.91 7.93 4.31
CA GLU A 86 -6.37 8.47 5.55
C GLU A 86 -6.72 7.54 6.71
N LEU A 87 -5.75 7.30 7.57
CA LEU A 87 -5.90 6.41 8.70
C LEU A 87 -6.00 7.25 9.98
N ALA A 88 -7.02 6.96 10.81
CA ALA A 88 -7.21 7.65 12.08
C ALA A 88 -6.00 7.46 13.00
N TYR A 89 -5.41 6.26 12.96
CA TYR A 89 -4.17 5.94 13.65
C TYR A 89 -3.20 5.33 12.65
N PRO A 90 -1.89 5.55 12.78
CA PRO A 90 -0.93 4.96 11.86
C PRO A 90 -0.97 3.43 11.89
N LEU A 91 -0.84 2.81 10.72
CA LEU A 91 -0.58 1.39 10.63
C LEU A 91 0.89 1.15 10.93
N THR A 92 1.17 0.24 11.85
CA THR A 92 2.53 -0.07 12.25
C THR A 92 3.00 -1.35 11.57
N LEU A 93 4.08 -1.24 10.80
CA LEU A 93 4.76 -2.37 10.18
C LEU A 93 6.07 -2.56 10.94
N SER A 94 6.16 -3.61 11.76
CA SER A 94 7.25 -3.76 12.72
C SER A 94 8.11 -5.00 12.52
N SER A 95 7.74 -5.90 11.63
CA SER A 95 8.52 -7.12 11.37
C SER A 95 9.18 -7.04 10.00
N ASN A 96 10.42 -7.53 9.91
CA ASN A 96 11.15 -7.54 8.66
C ASN A 96 10.33 -8.21 7.54
N GLY A 97 10.14 -7.50 6.46
CA GLY A 97 9.40 -7.99 5.31
C GLY A 97 7.89 -7.73 5.34
N ASP A 98 7.36 -7.17 6.43
CA ASP A 98 5.96 -6.72 6.42
C ASP A 98 5.80 -5.65 5.35
N SER A 99 4.71 -5.68 4.61
CA SER A 99 4.54 -4.78 3.46
C SER A 99 3.13 -4.25 3.35
N LEU A 100 3.02 -3.10 2.71
CA LEU A 100 1.76 -2.56 2.23
C LEU A 100 1.66 -2.87 0.74
N VAL A 101 0.65 -3.63 0.36
CA VAL A 101 0.46 -4.10 -1.02
C VAL A 101 -0.81 -3.48 -1.57
N VAL A 102 -0.75 -3.01 -2.81
CA VAL A 102 -1.94 -2.57 -3.54
C VAL A 102 -2.17 -3.52 -4.70
N ASP A 103 -3.38 -4.05 -4.76
CA ASP A 103 -3.83 -4.93 -5.82
C ASP A 103 -4.74 -4.13 -6.75
N ASN A 104 -4.29 -3.93 -7.98
CA ASN A 104 -5.04 -3.18 -8.97
C ASN A 104 -5.97 -4.12 -9.73
N LYS A 105 -7.27 -3.99 -9.49
CA LYS A 105 -8.30 -4.79 -10.16
C LYS A 105 -8.83 -4.13 -11.43
N GLY A 106 -8.32 -2.96 -11.77
CA GLY A 106 -8.79 -2.21 -12.92
C GLY A 106 -8.14 -2.61 -14.24
N ALA A 107 -8.53 -1.92 -15.30
CA ALA A 107 -8.05 -2.17 -16.66
C ALA A 107 -6.80 -1.35 -17.00
N GLU A 108 -6.45 -0.38 -16.18
CA GLU A 108 -5.32 0.53 -16.41
C GLU A 108 -4.46 0.61 -15.15
N GLY A 109 -3.29 1.24 -15.24
CA GLY A 109 -2.39 1.38 -14.11
C GLY A 109 -2.83 2.39 -13.08
N LEU A 110 -2.30 2.24 -11.87
CA LEU A 110 -2.47 3.18 -10.77
C LEU A 110 -1.10 3.64 -10.27
N ASN A 111 -1.01 4.90 -9.94
CA ASN A 111 0.13 5.43 -9.19
C ASN A 111 -0.21 5.44 -7.71
N VAL A 112 0.65 4.88 -6.88
CA VAL A 112 0.43 4.74 -5.46
C VAL A 112 1.58 5.40 -4.70
N VAL A 113 1.25 6.22 -3.71
CA VAL A 113 2.22 6.82 -2.81
C VAL A 113 1.84 6.46 -1.38
N VAL A 114 2.77 5.88 -0.65
CA VAL A 114 2.60 5.55 0.77
C VAL A 114 3.24 6.65 1.58
N LEU A 115 2.47 7.27 2.46
CA LEU A 115 2.92 8.40 3.27
C LEU A 115 2.98 8.01 4.75
N GLY A 116 4.03 8.44 5.43
CA GLY A 116 4.20 8.15 6.83
C GLY A 116 5.64 8.39 7.28
N ASP A 117 5.99 7.73 8.37
CA ASP A 117 7.32 7.84 8.97
C ASP A 117 7.93 6.47 9.13
N LYS A 118 9.24 6.38 9.10
CA LYS A 118 9.95 5.15 9.40
C LYS A 118 11.15 5.43 10.29
N GLU A 119 11.56 4.41 11.02
CA GLU A 119 12.80 4.48 11.79
C GLU A 119 14.01 4.48 10.84
N LEU A 120 15.02 5.22 11.22
CA LEU A 120 16.28 5.28 10.47
C LEU A 120 17.18 4.06 10.72
#